data_834b406b420c639c71e8c8c09182113f
#
_entry.id   834b406b420c639c71e8c8c09182113f
#
_cell.length_a   1.000
_cell.length_b   1.000
_cell.length_c   1.000
_cell.angle_alpha   90.00
_cell.angle_beta   90.00
_cell.angle_gamma   90.00
#
_symmetry.space_group_name_H-M   'P 1'
#
loop_
_entity.id
_entity.type
_entity.pdbx_description
1 polymer ?
#
loop_
_entity_poly.entity_id
_entity_poly.type
_entity_poly.pdbx_seq_one_letter_code
_entity_poly.pdbx_strand_id
1 'polypeptide(L)'
;VVEFDDQQAPPALYTFDAQRQKKQVGQDVKPLNIRALVTGGAIFSGDVPMPDVLFGRTIKPPVRNASLATLETNGVSNVRGFVELVRDGDFVGVVCKTPGSVDAAMALIKATWSLQQPINQGEIDRLIDVDANMAAGDLEHVLKDHAHRSAVKWAIDLRFDVQTQTHAMQEPRSAIAVFATQGPEKLEIWTGTQDPWAIKRLAA
;
A
#
# COMPACT_ATOMS: atom_id res chain seq x y z
N VAL A 1 -13.56 22.27 9.92
CA VAL A 1 -12.66 23.30 10.47
C VAL A 1 -12.67 23.11 11.99
N VAL A 2 -11.55 22.74 12.57
CA VAL A 2 -11.38 22.74 14.02
C VAL A 2 -10.99 24.17 14.37
N GLU A 3 -11.91 24.95 14.91
CA GLU A 3 -11.57 26.21 15.54
C GLU A 3 -10.78 25.90 16.81
N PHE A 4 -9.51 26.28 16.82
CA PHE A 4 -8.74 26.29 18.05
C PHE A 4 -9.17 27.53 18.84
N ASP A 5 -9.97 27.33 19.87
CA ASP A 5 -10.22 28.36 20.88
C ASP A 5 -8.98 28.46 21.78
N ASP A 6 -8.18 29.49 21.56
CA ASP A 6 -7.00 29.80 22.39
C ASP A 6 -7.32 30.01 23.88
N GLN A 7 -8.59 30.13 24.22
CA GLN A 7 -9.07 30.34 25.61
C GLN A 7 -9.30 28.99 26.34
N GLN A 8 -9.41 27.89 25.62
CA GLN A 8 -9.50 26.55 26.21
C GLN A 8 -8.20 25.80 26.02
N ALA A 9 -7.32 25.87 27.01
CA ALA A 9 -6.17 25.03 27.06
C ALA A 9 -6.61 23.55 26.97
N PRO A 10 -5.98 22.71 26.12
CA PRO A 10 -6.29 21.29 26.07
C PRO A 10 -6.15 20.69 27.46
N PRO A 11 -6.97 19.69 27.81
CA PRO A 11 -6.95 19.08 29.13
C PRO A 11 -5.52 18.64 29.50
N ALA A 12 -5.21 18.68 30.77
CA ALA A 12 -3.88 18.51 31.36
C ALA A 12 -3.09 17.26 30.88
N LEU A 13 -3.73 16.33 30.20
CA LEU A 13 -3.10 15.19 29.52
C LEU A 13 -2.03 15.58 28.47
N TYR A 14 -2.11 16.80 27.93
CA TYR A 14 -1.19 17.30 26.90
C TYR A 14 -0.29 18.42 27.39
N THR A 15 -0.38 18.83 28.67
CA THR A 15 0.55 19.79 29.24
C THR A 15 1.94 19.18 29.33
N PHE A 16 2.85 19.76 28.57
CA PHE A 16 4.27 19.48 28.70
C PHE A 16 4.74 19.97 30.11
N ASP A 17 4.86 19.07 31.04
CA ASP A 17 5.55 19.37 32.28
C ASP A 17 7.04 19.59 31.96
N ALA A 18 7.46 20.83 31.90
CA ALA A 18 8.86 21.21 31.66
C ALA A 18 9.83 20.66 32.71
N GLN A 19 9.33 20.29 33.88
CA GLN A 19 10.11 19.72 34.99
C GLN A 19 10.22 18.18 34.89
N ARG A 20 9.39 17.53 34.09
CA ARG A 20 9.46 16.09 33.88
C ARG A 20 10.70 15.75 33.06
N GLN A 21 11.70 15.11 33.68
CA GLN A 21 12.86 14.63 32.97
C GLN A 21 12.44 13.68 31.84
N LYS A 22 12.67 14.11 30.62
CA LYS A 22 12.45 13.27 29.43
C LYS A 22 13.50 12.19 29.40
N LYS A 23 13.09 10.93 29.56
CA LYS A 23 14.04 9.80 29.64
C LYS A 23 14.56 9.36 28.26
N GLN A 24 13.83 9.68 27.18
CA GLN A 24 14.16 9.19 25.84
C GLN A 24 14.33 10.33 24.82
N VAL A 25 13.60 11.43 24.97
CA VAL A 25 13.71 12.60 24.08
C VAL A 25 15.06 13.25 24.28
N GLY A 26 15.82 13.44 23.20
CA GLY A 26 17.19 13.97 23.23
C GLY A 26 18.27 12.95 23.61
N GLN A 27 17.93 11.66 23.67
CA GLN A 27 18.86 10.57 23.87
C GLN A 27 19.02 9.75 22.57
N ASP A 28 20.22 9.20 22.38
CA ASP A 28 20.49 8.26 21.28
C ASP A 28 19.93 6.87 21.62
N VAL A 29 18.62 6.70 21.38
CA VAL A 29 17.92 5.45 21.65
C VAL A 29 17.96 4.55 20.43
N LYS A 30 18.58 3.39 20.57
CA LYS A 30 18.62 2.39 19.48
C LYS A 30 17.24 1.78 19.24
N PRO A 31 16.86 1.51 17.97
CA PRO A 31 15.64 0.75 17.66
C PRO A 31 15.63 -0.61 18.36
N LEU A 32 14.48 -1.02 18.89
CA LEU A 32 14.34 -2.26 19.66
C LEU A 32 14.76 -3.52 18.89
N ASN A 33 14.54 -3.53 17.59
CA ASN A 33 14.79 -4.66 16.70
C ASN A 33 16.13 -4.55 15.93
N ILE A 34 16.97 -3.53 16.20
CA ILE A 34 18.20 -3.29 15.43
C ILE A 34 19.13 -4.50 15.40
N ARG A 35 19.26 -5.19 16.54
CA ARG A 35 20.11 -6.38 16.61
C ARG A 35 19.60 -7.50 15.70
N ALA A 36 18.30 -7.77 15.72
CA ALA A 36 17.69 -8.78 14.88
C ALA A 36 17.85 -8.44 13.39
N LEU A 37 17.68 -7.17 13.03
CA LEU A 37 17.88 -6.71 11.65
C LEU A 37 19.32 -6.93 11.16
N VAL A 38 20.32 -6.49 11.95
CA VAL A 38 21.73 -6.57 11.51
C VAL A 38 22.33 -7.96 11.58
N THR A 39 21.73 -8.88 12.34
CA THR A 39 22.17 -10.27 12.46
C THR A 39 21.36 -11.26 11.62
N GLY A 40 20.40 -10.78 10.82
CA GLY A 40 19.51 -11.65 10.03
C GLY A 40 18.49 -12.44 10.86
N GLY A 41 18.27 -12.06 12.11
CA GLY A 41 17.25 -12.68 12.98
C GLY A 41 15.86 -12.05 12.89
N ALA A 42 15.70 -11.00 12.09
CA ALA A 42 14.38 -10.41 11.83
C ALA A 42 13.61 -11.31 10.84
N ILE A 43 12.37 -11.60 11.18
CA ILE A 43 11.46 -12.41 10.35
C ILE A 43 10.43 -11.49 9.73
N PHE A 44 10.40 -11.46 8.40
CA PHE A 44 9.39 -10.77 7.60
C PHE A 44 8.29 -11.74 7.17
N SER A 45 7.20 -11.23 6.61
CA SER A 45 6.07 -12.08 6.22
C SER A 45 6.45 -13.22 5.24
N GLY A 46 7.43 -12.97 4.36
CA GLY A 46 7.94 -13.98 3.44
C GLY A 46 8.90 -15.02 4.04
N ASP A 47 9.38 -14.79 5.27
CA ASP A 47 10.36 -15.63 5.94
C ASP A 47 9.74 -16.57 7.00
N VAL A 48 8.42 -16.47 7.21
CA VAL A 48 7.72 -17.31 8.18
C VAL A 48 7.80 -18.77 7.74
N PRO A 49 8.44 -19.66 8.53
CA PRO A 49 8.60 -21.05 8.14
C PRO A 49 7.25 -21.78 8.20
N MET A 50 6.82 -22.30 7.06
CA MET A 50 5.62 -23.11 6.94
C MET A 50 5.95 -24.44 6.24
N PRO A 51 5.50 -25.58 6.79
CA PRO A 51 5.64 -26.87 6.11
C PRO A 51 4.77 -26.90 4.86
N ASP A 52 5.25 -27.60 3.83
CA ASP A 52 4.52 -27.89 2.60
C ASP A 52 3.93 -26.68 1.87
N VAL A 53 4.58 -25.50 2.02
CA VAL A 53 4.12 -24.26 1.41
C VAL A 53 4.18 -24.33 -0.12
N LEU A 54 3.12 -23.88 -0.77
CA LEU A 54 3.09 -23.62 -2.21
C LEU A 54 3.43 -22.16 -2.48
N PHE A 55 4.05 -21.90 -3.62
CA PHE A 55 4.46 -20.58 -4.05
C PHE A 55 3.54 -20.09 -5.15
N GLY A 56 2.95 -18.92 -4.95
CA GLY A 56 2.04 -18.31 -5.91
C GLY A 56 2.52 -16.95 -6.38
N ARG A 57 2.19 -16.59 -7.61
CA ARG A 57 2.38 -15.25 -8.15
C ARG A 57 1.20 -14.86 -9.01
N THR A 58 0.72 -13.64 -8.83
CA THR A 58 -0.35 -13.07 -9.64
C THR A 58 0.21 -12.38 -10.87
N ILE A 59 -0.52 -12.47 -11.98
CA ILE A 59 -0.26 -11.72 -13.21
C ILE A 59 -1.01 -10.41 -13.10
N LYS A 60 -0.27 -9.32 -13.02
CA LYS A 60 -0.84 -8.00 -12.78
C LYS A 60 -1.06 -7.24 -14.08
N PRO A 61 -2.18 -6.50 -14.20
CA PRO A 61 -2.35 -5.56 -15.29
C PRO A 61 -1.33 -4.41 -15.18
N PRO A 62 -0.95 -3.79 -16.30
CA PRO A 62 0.01 -2.68 -16.33
C PRO A 62 -0.53 -1.42 -15.65
N VAL A 63 -1.84 -1.25 -15.62
CA VAL A 63 -2.52 -0.13 -14.97
C VAL A 63 -3.77 -0.61 -14.23
N ARG A 64 -4.23 0.17 -13.26
CA ARG A 64 -5.49 -0.07 -12.55
C ARG A 64 -6.67 -0.03 -13.55
N ASN A 65 -7.69 -0.85 -13.32
CA ASN A 65 -8.91 -0.96 -14.15
C ASN A 65 -8.69 -1.44 -15.59
N ALA A 66 -7.57 -2.08 -15.88
CA ALA A 66 -7.42 -2.81 -17.12
C ALA A 66 -8.09 -4.19 -16.99
N SER A 67 -8.80 -4.62 -18.02
CA SER A 67 -9.45 -5.92 -18.11
C SER A 67 -8.62 -6.90 -18.94
N LEU A 68 -8.61 -8.16 -18.55
CA LEU A 68 -7.88 -9.22 -19.25
C LEU A 68 -8.52 -9.49 -20.62
N ALA A 69 -7.81 -9.16 -21.70
CA ALA A 69 -8.27 -9.39 -23.06
C ALA A 69 -7.93 -10.81 -23.56
N THR A 70 -6.68 -11.23 -23.43
CA THR A 70 -6.24 -12.57 -23.80
C THR A 70 -5.28 -13.16 -22.77
N LEU A 71 -5.28 -14.49 -22.68
CA LEU A 71 -4.36 -15.23 -21.81
C LEU A 71 -3.86 -16.46 -22.57
N GLU A 72 -2.56 -16.49 -22.85
CA GLU A 72 -1.88 -17.63 -23.42
C GLU A 72 -1.07 -18.34 -22.33
N THR A 73 -1.27 -19.65 -22.20
CA THR A 73 -0.67 -20.48 -21.14
C THR A 73 0.00 -21.73 -21.68
N ASN A 74 0.41 -21.71 -22.95
CA ASN A 74 1.00 -22.84 -23.61
C ASN A 74 2.28 -23.32 -22.92
N GLY A 75 2.29 -24.58 -22.53
CA GLY A 75 3.46 -25.22 -21.90
C GLY A 75 3.58 -24.95 -20.38
N VAL A 76 2.75 -24.15 -19.79
CA VAL A 76 2.80 -23.82 -18.34
C VAL A 76 2.62 -25.09 -17.50
N SER A 77 1.69 -25.94 -17.85
CA SER A 77 1.43 -27.21 -17.16
C SER A 77 2.61 -28.20 -17.23
N ASN A 78 3.53 -28.05 -18.19
CA ASN A 78 4.72 -28.90 -18.34
C ASN A 78 5.88 -28.41 -17.45
N VAL A 79 5.77 -27.27 -16.77
CA VAL A 79 6.80 -26.79 -15.86
C VAL A 79 6.91 -27.73 -14.67
N ARG A 80 8.12 -28.19 -14.39
CA ARG A 80 8.37 -29.06 -13.25
C ARG A 80 7.97 -28.35 -11.95
N GLY A 81 7.07 -28.98 -11.20
CA GLY A 81 6.55 -28.41 -9.94
C GLY A 81 5.37 -27.47 -10.12
N PHE A 82 4.83 -27.34 -11.33
CA PHE A 82 3.54 -26.69 -11.54
C PHE A 82 2.43 -27.40 -10.74
N VAL A 83 1.55 -26.63 -10.13
CA VAL A 83 0.39 -27.13 -9.38
C VAL A 83 -0.89 -26.70 -10.06
N GLU A 84 -1.09 -25.39 -10.22
CA GLU A 84 -2.34 -24.87 -10.76
C GLU A 84 -2.17 -23.47 -11.38
N LEU A 85 -3.02 -23.18 -12.38
CA LEU A 85 -3.29 -21.85 -12.87
C LEU A 85 -4.69 -21.44 -12.40
N VAL A 86 -4.76 -20.47 -11.52
CA VAL A 86 -6.01 -19.94 -10.99
C VAL A 86 -6.47 -18.79 -11.85
N ARG A 87 -7.75 -18.80 -12.26
CA ARG A 87 -8.38 -17.68 -12.96
C ARG A 87 -9.75 -17.40 -12.36
N ASP A 88 -9.97 -16.14 -12.00
CA ASP A 88 -11.27 -15.63 -11.56
C ASP A 88 -11.48 -14.25 -12.19
N GLY A 89 -12.31 -14.20 -13.23
CA GLY A 89 -12.49 -12.99 -14.06
C GLY A 89 -11.16 -12.51 -14.64
N ASP A 90 -10.76 -11.29 -14.24
CA ASP A 90 -9.50 -10.64 -14.61
C ASP A 90 -8.32 -11.05 -13.69
N PHE A 91 -8.59 -11.71 -12.58
CA PHE A 91 -7.55 -12.24 -11.72
C PHE A 91 -6.95 -13.50 -12.33
N VAL A 92 -5.62 -13.51 -12.45
CA VAL A 92 -4.86 -14.70 -12.88
C VAL A 92 -3.68 -14.89 -11.94
N GLY A 93 -3.48 -16.12 -11.49
CA GLY A 93 -2.35 -16.50 -10.67
C GLY A 93 -1.83 -17.88 -11.03
N VAL A 94 -0.54 -18.10 -10.82
CA VAL A 94 0.09 -19.43 -10.96
C VAL A 94 0.59 -19.90 -9.62
N VAL A 95 0.42 -21.18 -9.34
CA VAL A 95 0.84 -21.86 -8.11
C VAL A 95 1.79 -22.99 -8.47
N CYS A 96 2.93 -23.04 -7.78
CA CYS A 96 3.96 -24.05 -7.98
C CYS A 96 4.56 -24.53 -6.65
N LYS A 97 5.31 -25.61 -6.69
CA LYS A 97 6.00 -26.21 -5.52
C LYS A 97 7.26 -25.46 -5.10
N THR A 98 7.86 -24.65 -5.99
CA THR A 98 9.09 -23.92 -5.69
C THR A 98 9.06 -22.52 -6.32
N PRO A 99 9.80 -21.55 -5.78
CA PRO A 99 9.91 -20.21 -6.38
C PRO A 99 10.43 -20.25 -7.82
N GLY A 100 11.46 -21.07 -8.11
CA GLY A 100 12.00 -21.20 -9.45
C GLY A 100 11.00 -21.78 -10.46
N SER A 101 10.10 -22.66 -10.01
CA SER A 101 9.01 -23.16 -10.84
C SER A 101 7.98 -22.07 -11.15
N VAL A 102 7.72 -21.16 -10.20
CA VAL A 102 6.87 -19.99 -10.43
C VAL A 102 7.48 -19.08 -11.50
N ASP A 103 8.78 -18.79 -11.40
CA ASP A 103 9.47 -17.95 -12.39
C ASP A 103 9.44 -18.58 -13.79
N ALA A 104 9.68 -19.90 -13.89
CA ALA A 104 9.60 -20.61 -15.14
C ALA A 104 8.18 -20.60 -15.74
N ALA A 105 7.16 -20.80 -14.93
CA ALA A 105 5.76 -20.74 -15.35
C ALA A 105 5.37 -19.33 -15.80
N MET A 106 5.75 -18.31 -15.05
CA MET A 106 5.48 -16.89 -15.38
C MET A 106 6.11 -16.48 -16.71
N ALA A 107 7.29 -17.00 -17.05
CA ALA A 107 7.96 -16.71 -18.32
C ALA A 107 7.20 -17.24 -19.55
N LEU A 108 6.36 -18.26 -19.38
CA LEU A 108 5.55 -18.85 -20.45
C LEU A 108 4.17 -18.21 -20.59
N ILE A 109 3.70 -17.48 -19.57
CA ILE A 109 2.39 -16.86 -19.58
C ILE A 109 2.44 -15.52 -20.31
N LYS A 110 1.54 -15.34 -21.30
CA LYS A 110 1.36 -14.07 -21.97
C LYS A 110 -0.07 -13.59 -21.75
N ALA A 111 -0.21 -12.45 -21.10
CA ALA A 111 -1.48 -11.80 -20.89
C ALA A 111 -1.51 -10.45 -21.64
N THR A 112 -2.59 -10.20 -22.37
CA THR A 112 -2.87 -8.88 -22.93
C THR A 112 -4.05 -8.26 -22.21
N TRP A 113 -4.02 -6.94 -22.07
CA TRP A 113 -4.98 -6.20 -21.28
C TRP A 113 -5.62 -5.11 -22.12
N SER A 114 -6.92 -4.96 -22.03
CA SER A 114 -7.63 -3.81 -22.58
C SER A 114 -7.61 -2.66 -21.60
N LEU A 115 -7.13 -1.51 -22.05
CA LEU A 115 -7.04 -0.29 -21.25
C LEU A 115 -8.25 0.57 -21.55
N GLN A 116 -9.04 0.94 -20.55
CA GLN A 116 -10.20 1.81 -20.77
C GLN A 116 -9.80 3.26 -21.07
N GLN A 117 -8.80 3.79 -20.41
CA GLN A 117 -8.15 5.07 -20.73
C GLN A 117 -6.74 5.08 -20.08
N PRO A 118 -5.68 5.28 -20.85
CA PRO A 118 -4.37 5.49 -20.28
C PRO A 118 -4.33 6.88 -19.63
N ILE A 119 -4.22 6.95 -18.31
CA ILE A 119 -3.96 8.20 -17.58
C ILE A 119 -2.47 8.48 -17.73
N ASN A 120 -2.12 9.60 -18.35
CA ASN A 120 -0.74 10.07 -18.45
C ASN A 120 -0.41 11.07 -17.32
N GLN A 121 0.89 11.35 -17.13
CA GLN A 121 1.34 12.25 -16.08
C GLN A 121 0.71 13.65 -16.19
N GLY A 122 0.56 14.19 -17.40
CA GLY A 122 -0.03 15.51 -17.60
C GLY A 122 -1.52 15.58 -17.19
N GLU A 123 -2.26 14.47 -17.31
CA GLU A 123 -3.64 14.39 -16.79
C GLU A 123 -3.66 14.34 -15.27
N ILE A 124 -2.73 13.60 -14.65
CA ILE A 124 -2.59 13.58 -13.19
C ILE A 124 -2.24 14.98 -12.68
N ASP A 125 -1.25 15.63 -13.28
CA ASP A 125 -0.82 16.97 -12.89
C ASP A 125 -1.97 17.97 -12.98
N ARG A 126 -2.81 17.88 -14.03
CA ARG A 126 -4.00 18.72 -14.18
C ARG A 126 -5.07 18.41 -13.12
N LEU A 127 -5.27 17.15 -12.74
CA LEU A 127 -6.25 16.77 -11.71
C LEU A 127 -5.87 17.31 -10.32
N ILE A 128 -4.59 17.47 -10.05
CA ILE A 128 -4.09 18.00 -8.78
C ILE A 128 -3.75 19.51 -8.82
N ASP A 129 -3.93 20.15 -9.98
CA ASP A 129 -3.70 21.59 -10.12
C ASP A 129 -4.77 22.39 -9.37
N VAL A 130 -4.35 23.02 -8.28
CA VAL A 130 -5.24 23.78 -7.40
C VAL A 130 -5.87 24.96 -8.12
N ASP A 131 -5.10 25.69 -8.95
CA ASP A 131 -5.59 26.87 -9.64
C ASP A 131 -6.66 26.50 -10.68
N ALA A 132 -6.43 25.40 -11.42
CA ALA A 132 -7.38 24.89 -12.39
C ALA A 132 -8.68 24.40 -11.70
N ASN A 133 -8.58 23.68 -10.59
CA ASN A 133 -9.73 23.18 -9.84
C ASN A 133 -10.49 24.32 -9.14
N MET A 134 -9.79 25.36 -8.66
CA MET A 134 -10.43 26.56 -8.13
C MET A 134 -11.19 27.31 -9.22
N ALA A 135 -10.61 27.47 -10.41
CA ALA A 135 -11.28 28.13 -11.54
C ALA A 135 -12.50 27.35 -12.04
N ALA A 136 -12.48 26.00 -11.94
CA ALA A 136 -13.61 25.13 -12.27
C ALA A 136 -14.72 25.13 -11.19
N GLY A 137 -14.48 25.69 -10.01
CA GLY A 137 -15.44 25.68 -8.90
C GLY A 137 -15.46 24.40 -8.06
N ASP A 138 -14.59 23.43 -8.36
CA ASP A 138 -14.56 22.12 -7.68
C ASP A 138 -14.17 22.21 -6.20
N LEU A 139 -13.53 23.33 -5.81
CA LEU A 139 -13.08 23.61 -4.45
C LEU A 139 -13.89 24.73 -3.77
N GLU A 140 -15.18 24.83 -4.07
CA GLU A 140 -16.04 25.92 -3.58
C GLU A 140 -16.02 26.07 -2.04
N HIS A 141 -15.93 24.97 -1.31
CA HIS A 141 -15.83 24.97 0.14
C HIS A 141 -14.52 25.59 0.66
N VAL A 142 -13.41 25.45 -0.12
CA VAL A 142 -12.11 26.05 0.19
C VAL A 142 -12.10 27.53 -0.19
N LEU A 143 -12.81 27.90 -1.27
CA LEU A 143 -12.93 29.28 -1.74
C LEU A 143 -13.59 30.21 -0.74
N LYS A 144 -14.57 29.73 0.04
CA LYS A 144 -15.22 30.53 1.11
C LYS A 144 -14.22 30.97 2.16
N ASP A 145 -13.33 30.08 2.56
CA ASP A 145 -12.23 30.39 3.49
C ASP A 145 -11.18 31.32 2.84
N HIS A 146 -10.89 31.11 1.56
CA HIS A 146 -9.93 31.93 0.83
C HIS A 146 -10.40 33.38 0.66
N ALA A 147 -11.67 33.61 0.39
CA ALA A 147 -12.24 34.97 0.29
C ALA A 147 -12.11 35.76 1.61
N HIS A 148 -12.22 35.07 2.75
CA HIS A 148 -11.98 35.66 4.05
C HIS A 148 -10.51 36.02 4.30
N ARG A 149 -9.58 35.18 3.81
CA ARG A 149 -8.13 35.35 3.95
C ARG A 149 -7.54 36.39 3.00
N SER A 150 -8.15 36.60 1.82
CA SER A 150 -7.67 37.58 0.84
C SER A 150 -7.74 39.03 1.33
N ALA A 151 -8.51 39.30 2.36
CA ALA A 151 -8.55 40.63 3.03
C ALA A 151 -7.37 40.86 3.99
N VAL A 152 -6.58 39.83 4.29
CA VAL A 152 -5.45 39.91 5.24
C VAL A 152 -4.16 40.15 4.47
N LYS A 153 -3.38 41.17 4.85
CA LYS A 153 -2.05 41.41 4.32
C LYS A 153 -1.07 40.47 5.03
N TRP A 154 -0.66 39.38 4.35
CA TRP A 154 0.31 38.44 4.88
C TRP A 154 1.72 39.01 4.83
N ALA A 155 2.53 38.72 5.84
CA ALA A 155 3.96 39.03 5.84
C ALA A 155 4.76 38.07 4.93
N ILE A 156 4.25 36.85 4.80
CA ILE A 156 4.83 35.79 3.93
C ILE A 156 3.66 35.14 3.20
N ASP A 157 3.75 35.12 1.87
CA ASP A 157 2.80 34.42 0.99
C ASP A 157 3.64 33.57 0.02
N LEU A 158 3.63 32.25 0.21
CA LEU A 158 4.44 31.30 -0.53
C LEU A 158 3.58 30.14 -1.02
N ARG A 159 3.86 29.67 -2.24
CA ARG A 159 3.28 28.45 -2.79
C ARG A 159 4.28 27.30 -2.65
N PHE A 160 3.78 26.16 -2.23
CA PHE A 160 4.52 24.90 -2.19
C PHE A 160 3.81 23.88 -3.08
N ASP A 161 4.50 23.36 -4.08
CA ASP A 161 4.01 22.31 -4.96
C ASP A 161 4.69 20.99 -4.64
N VAL A 162 3.91 19.97 -4.31
CA VAL A 162 4.39 18.62 -4.03
C VAL A 162 3.91 17.69 -5.13
N GLN A 163 4.85 17.07 -5.81
CA GLN A 163 4.54 16.10 -6.87
C GLN A 163 3.91 14.83 -6.33
N THR A 164 3.14 14.14 -7.19
CA THR A 164 2.61 12.81 -6.90
C THR A 164 3.75 11.84 -6.60
N GLN A 165 3.64 11.12 -5.49
CA GLN A 165 4.65 10.19 -5.03
C GLN A 165 4.08 8.78 -4.95
N THR A 166 4.93 7.77 -5.20
CA THR A 166 4.62 6.37 -4.94
C THR A 166 5.30 5.91 -3.64
N HIS A 167 4.65 5.01 -2.92
CA HIS A 167 5.14 4.55 -1.62
C HIS A 167 6.43 3.74 -1.70
N ALA A 168 6.72 3.07 -2.82
CA ALA A 168 7.96 2.31 -3.08
C ALA A 168 8.51 1.60 -1.83
N MET A 169 7.70 0.72 -1.22
CA MET A 169 8.05 0.04 0.02
C MET A 169 9.34 -0.77 -0.13
N GLN A 170 10.22 -0.68 0.88
CA GLN A 170 11.49 -1.42 0.90
C GLN A 170 11.28 -2.92 1.09
N GLU A 171 10.29 -3.32 1.90
CA GLU A 171 9.92 -4.73 2.06
C GLU A 171 9.10 -5.19 0.84
N PRO A 172 9.55 -6.23 0.11
CA PRO A 172 8.74 -6.84 -0.95
C PRO A 172 7.42 -7.37 -0.38
N ARG A 173 6.32 -7.08 -1.05
CA ARG A 173 5.01 -7.57 -0.60
C ARG A 173 4.93 -9.07 -0.73
N SER A 174 4.67 -9.74 0.39
CA SER A 174 4.41 -11.16 0.46
C SER A 174 3.25 -11.42 1.43
N ALA A 175 2.60 -12.56 1.26
CA ALA A 175 1.62 -13.06 2.20
C ALA A 175 1.70 -14.58 2.22
N ILE A 176 1.54 -15.17 3.41
CA ILE A 176 1.34 -16.60 3.59
C ILE A 176 -0.09 -16.76 4.08
N ALA A 177 -0.84 -17.66 3.45
CA ALA A 177 -2.20 -17.99 3.83
C ALA A 177 -2.30 -19.48 4.15
N VAL A 178 -2.91 -19.81 5.27
CA VAL A 178 -3.20 -21.19 5.70
C VAL A 178 -4.70 -21.31 5.91
N PHE A 179 -5.30 -22.23 5.17
CA PHE A 179 -6.72 -22.55 5.31
C PHE A 179 -6.87 -23.87 6.07
N ALA A 180 -7.53 -23.83 7.23
CA ALA A 180 -7.80 -25.02 8.00
C ALA A 180 -9.00 -25.76 7.42
N THR A 181 -8.79 -27.00 6.97
CA THR A 181 -9.83 -27.86 6.38
C THR A 181 -10.50 -28.77 7.41
N GLN A 182 -9.97 -28.82 8.65
CA GLN A 182 -10.54 -29.61 9.75
C GLN A 182 -11.04 -28.67 10.84
N GLY A 183 -12.28 -28.87 11.27
CA GLY A 183 -12.96 -28.02 12.25
C GLY A 183 -13.70 -26.84 11.59
N PRO A 184 -13.99 -25.78 12.34
CA PRO A 184 -14.57 -24.57 11.76
C PRO A 184 -13.58 -23.98 10.75
N GLU A 185 -14.09 -23.58 9.60
CA GLU A 185 -13.29 -22.93 8.55
C GLU A 185 -12.55 -21.73 9.14
N LYS A 186 -11.23 -21.74 9.00
CA LYS A 186 -10.37 -20.68 9.51
C LYS A 186 -9.29 -20.36 8.47
N LEU A 187 -9.22 -19.10 8.09
CA LEU A 187 -8.16 -18.57 7.27
C LEU A 187 -7.18 -17.78 8.15
N GLU A 188 -5.92 -18.18 8.15
CA GLU A 188 -4.83 -17.44 8.79
C GLU A 188 -3.96 -16.80 7.72
N ILE A 189 -3.68 -15.50 7.86
CA ILE A 189 -2.85 -14.75 6.90
C ILE A 189 -1.72 -14.05 7.65
N TRP A 190 -0.48 -14.26 7.21
CA TRP A 190 0.70 -13.51 7.62
C TRP A 190 1.09 -12.57 6.49
N THR A 191 1.04 -11.27 6.72
CA THR A 191 1.38 -10.25 5.74
C THR A 191 1.82 -8.96 6.41
N GLY A 192 2.75 -8.24 5.78
CA GLY A 192 3.10 -6.88 6.20
C GLY A 192 1.94 -5.93 5.91
N THR A 193 1.52 -5.15 6.92
CA THR A 193 0.45 -4.17 6.77
C THR A 193 0.57 -3.04 7.78
N GLN A 194 0.08 -1.86 7.41
CA GLN A 194 -0.10 -0.72 8.33
C GLN A 194 -1.49 -0.73 8.98
N ASP A 195 -2.46 -1.46 8.39
CA ASP A 195 -3.83 -1.58 8.91
C ASP A 195 -4.28 -3.05 8.93
N PRO A 196 -4.00 -3.78 10.02
CA PRO A 196 -4.41 -5.18 10.15
C PRO A 196 -5.93 -5.36 10.14
N TRP A 197 -6.68 -4.38 10.61
CA TRP A 197 -8.15 -4.45 10.61
C TRP A 197 -8.74 -4.33 9.20
N ALA A 198 -8.16 -3.48 8.35
CA ALA A 198 -8.56 -3.39 6.95
C ALA A 198 -8.26 -4.70 6.22
N ILE A 199 -7.07 -5.27 6.39
CA ILE A 199 -6.72 -6.57 5.78
C ILE A 199 -7.66 -7.67 6.25
N LYS A 200 -7.99 -7.74 7.54
CA LYS A 200 -8.96 -8.72 8.05
C LYS A 200 -10.33 -8.58 7.38
N ARG A 201 -10.84 -7.35 7.21
CA ARG A 201 -12.13 -7.11 6.54
C ARG A 201 -12.11 -7.46 5.05
N LEU A 202 -10.96 -7.28 4.38
CA LEU A 202 -10.80 -7.59 2.95
C LEU A 202 -10.65 -9.09 2.69
N ALA A 203 -10.20 -9.86 3.68
CA ALA A 203 -9.98 -11.29 3.57
C ALA A 203 -11.18 -12.14 4.03
N ALA A 204 -12.15 -11.52 4.69
CA ALA A 204 -13.39 -12.15 5.18
C ALA A 204 -14.49 -12.09 4.11
#